data_76bdadd099d5295ae60c86eab938bd88
#
_entry.id   76bdadd099d5295ae60c86eab938bd88
#
_cell.length_a   1.000
_cell.length_b   1.000
_cell.length_c   1.000
_cell.angle_alpha   90.00
_cell.angle_beta   90.00
_cell.angle_gamma   90.00
#
_symmetry.space_group_name_H-M   'P 1'
#
loop_
_entity.id
_entity.type
_entity.pdbx_description
1 polymer ?
#
loop_
_entity_poly.entity_id
_entity_poly.type
_entity_poly.pdbx_seq_one_letter_code
_entity_poly.pdbx_strand_id
1 'polypeptide(L)'
;VTTLTKKMAEDLTKYLTENGIRVRYMHSDIGAMERMEIIRDLRMAKFDVLVGINLLREGLDLPEVSLIAILDADKEGFLRSETSLIQTIGRAARNAQGRVLLYADKITPAMRAAMDETARRRQIQDAYNKAHGIVPKTIVKSIRDLIEISASPTPEHKGKGGVKMTRQELAREIEKLEAQMRKAAHMMEYEYAAVLRDEIIRLRTEADKK
;
A
#
# COMPACT_ATOMS: atom_id res chain seq x y z
N VAL A 1 -7.02 -5.23 -6.95
CA VAL A 1 -7.94 -4.80 -8.03
C VAL A 1 -7.97 -3.28 -8.07
N THR A 2 -7.87 -2.66 -9.27
CA THR A 2 -7.97 -1.21 -9.43
C THR A 2 -9.28 -0.82 -10.09
N THR A 3 -9.99 0.14 -9.48
CA THR A 3 -11.26 0.70 -9.98
C THR A 3 -11.07 2.17 -10.38
N LEU A 4 -12.08 2.78 -10.98
CA LEU A 4 -12.07 4.20 -11.35
C LEU A 4 -12.68 5.12 -10.29
N THR A 5 -13.63 4.60 -9.51
CA THR A 5 -14.37 5.40 -8.53
C THR A 5 -14.40 4.73 -7.16
N LYS A 6 -14.60 5.54 -6.11
CA LYS A 6 -14.75 5.09 -4.73
C LYS A 6 -15.97 4.17 -4.59
N LYS A 7 -17.10 4.56 -5.16
CA LYS A 7 -18.33 3.77 -5.13
C LYS A 7 -18.11 2.38 -5.75
N MET A 8 -17.46 2.31 -6.90
CA MET A 8 -17.14 1.04 -7.57
C MET A 8 -16.25 0.15 -6.69
N ALA A 9 -15.27 0.73 -5.98
CA ALA A 9 -14.43 -0.01 -5.06
C ALA A 9 -15.23 -0.56 -3.87
N GLU A 10 -16.14 0.24 -3.31
CA GLU A 10 -17.00 -0.15 -2.21
C GLU A 10 -17.99 -1.26 -2.62
N ASP A 11 -18.68 -1.09 -3.77
CA ASP A 11 -19.63 -2.07 -4.30
C ASP A 11 -18.94 -3.41 -4.61
N LEU A 12 -17.75 -3.37 -5.23
CA LEU A 12 -16.97 -4.57 -5.51
C LEU A 12 -16.50 -5.25 -4.23
N THR A 13 -16.05 -4.48 -3.23
CA THR A 13 -15.64 -5.03 -1.94
C THR A 13 -16.79 -5.74 -1.25
N LYS A 14 -17.99 -5.12 -1.25
CA LYS A 14 -19.19 -5.73 -0.71
C LYS A 14 -19.52 -7.05 -1.43
N TYR A 15 -19.56 -7.03 -2.75
CA TYR A 15 -19.84 -8.21 -3.56
C TYR A 15 -18.85 -9.36 -3.28
N LEU A 16 -17.55 -9.06 -3.22
CA LEU A 16 -16.54 -10.07 -2.93
C LEU A 16 -16.67 -10.63 -1.51
N THR A 17 -17.00 -9.79 -0.53
CA THR A 17 -17.24 -10.21 0.85
C THR A 17 -18.45 -11.14 0.95
N GLU A 18 -19.56 -10.81 0.27
CA GLU A 18 -20.77 -11.63 0.23
C GLU A 18 -20.52 -13.01 -0.43
N ASN A 19 -19.51 -13.09 -1.31
CA ASN A 19 -19.06 -14.35 -1.92
C ASN A 19 -17.95 -15.06 -1.13
N GLY A 20 -17.70 -14.67 0.12
CA GLY A 20 -16.77 -15.35 1.02
C GLY A 20 -15.29 -15.06 0.74
N ILE A 21 -14.96 -14.06 -0.08
CA ILE A 21 -13.59 -13.66 -0.36
C ILE A 21 -13.11 -12.68 0.71
N ARG A 22 -11.95 -12.93 1.29
CA ARG A 22 -11.32 -12.02 2.25
C ARG A 22 -10.77 -10.81 1.50
N VAL A 23 -11.46 -9.69 1.60
CA VAL A 23 -11.18 -8.47 0.85
C VAL A 23 -11.16 -7.24 1.75
N ARG A 24 -10.27 -6.30 1.45
CA ARG A 24 -10.32 -4.94 1.99
C ARG A 24 -10.26 -3.92 0.86
N TYR A 25 -10.79 -2.73 1.08
CA TYR A 25 -10.63 -1.63 0.14
C TYR A 25 -9.80 -0.50 0.75
N MET A 26 -9.18 0.28 -0.12
CA MET A 26 -8.35 1.41 0.26
C MET A 26 -8.64 2.61 -0.66
N HIS A 27 -8.82 3.80 -0.07
CA HIS A 27 -9.07 5.06 -0.77
C HIS A 27 -8.21 6.20 -0.22
N SER A 28 -8.30 7.39 -0.84
CA SER A 28 -7.48 8.55 -0.48
C SER A 28 -7.71 9.07 0.94
N ASP A 29 -8.90 8.85 1.50
CA ASP A 29 -9.30 9.41 2.80
C ASP A 29 -8.84 8.55 3.99
N ILE A 30 -8.21 7.40 3.72
CA ILE A 30 -7.64 6.53 4.75
C ILE A 30 -6.35 7.16 5.28
N GLY A 31 -6.24 7.27 6.59
CA GLY A 31 -5.06 7.79 7.25
C GLY A 31 -3.80 6.96 6.99
N ALA A 32 -2.61 7.58 7.10
CA ALA A 32 -1.35 6.93 6.80
C ALA A 32 -1.12 5.66 7.64
N MET A 33 -1.46 5.67 8.90
CA MET A 33 -1.33 4.51 9.80
C MET A 33 -2.22 3.34 9.38
N GLU A 34 -3.50 3.61 9.11
CA GLU A 34 -4.44 2.59 8.65
C GLU A 34 -4.03 2.02 7.29
N ARG A 35 -3.53 2.87 6.39
CA ARG A 35 -2.97 2.42 5.10
C ARG A 35 -1.81 1.45 5.29
N MET A 36 -0.89 1.75 6.20
CA MET A 36 0.25 0.88 6.51
C MET A 36 -0.21 -0.46 7.11
N GLU A 37 -1.22 -0.43 7.98
CA GLU A 37 -1.82 -1.64 8.56
C GLU A 37 -2.47 -2.51 7.47
N ILE A 38 -3.26 -1.92 6.57
CA ILE A 38 -3.87 -2.64 5.45
C ILE A 38 -2.80 -3.31 4.57
N ILE A 39 -1.73 -2.60 4.25
CA ILE A 39 -0.63 -3.13 3.44
C ILE A 39 0.08 -4.28 4.16
N ARG A 40 0.39 -4.13 5.44
CA ARG A 40 0.98 -5.19 6.26
C ARG A 40 0.08 -6.43 6.30
N ASP A 41 -1.22 -6.23 6.55
CA ASP A 41 -2.18 -7.31 6.64
C ASP A 41 -2.34 -8.07 5.32
N LEU A 42 -2.28 -7.36 4.17
CA LEU A 42 -2.20 -7.99 2.86
C LEU A 42 -0.93 -8.86 2.72
N ARG A 43 0.22 -8.34 3.08
CA ARG A 43 1.49 -9.06 3.02
C ARG A 43 1.54 -10.28 3.97
N MET A 44 0.84 -10.21 5.10
CA MET A 44 0.67 -11.32 6.04
C MET A 44 -0.45 -12.30 5.63
N ALA A 45 -1.05 -12.12 4.47
CA ALA A 45 -2.16 -12.93 3.96
C ALA A 45 -3.38 -13.01 4.90
N LYS A 46 -3.62 -11.98 5.72
CA LYS A 46 -4.84 -11.89 6.54
C LYS A 46 -6.08 -11.71 5.66
N PHE A 47 -5.91 -11.15 4.48
CA PHE A 47 -6.92 -11.09 3.43
C PHE A 47 -6.25 -11.28 2.06
N ASP A 48 -7.04 -11.62 1.04
CA ASP A 48 -6.51 -12.07 -0.26
C ASP A 48 -6.60 -11.00 -1.34
N VAL A 49 -7.55 -10.07 -1.21
CA VAL A 49 -7.84 -9.08 -2.25
C VAL A 49 -7.85 -7.68 -1.66
N LEU A 50 -7.04 -6.80 -2.25
CA LEU A 50 -7.09 -5.36 -2.00
C LEU A 50 -7.75 -4.67 -3.19
N VAL A 51 -8.83 -3.92 -2.93
CA VAL A 51 -9.56 -3.13 -3.92
C VAL A 51 -9.30 -1.66 -3.68
N GLY A 52 -9.17 -0.86 -4.73
CA GLY A 52 -9.16 0.59 -4.57
C GLY A 52 -8.86 1.36 -5.83
N ILE A 53 -8.91 2.68 -5.70
CA ILE A 53 -8.64 3.62 -6.78
C ILE A 53 -7.15 3.88 -6.80
N ASN A 54 -6.51 3.69 -7.94
CA ASN A 54 -5.12 4.10 -8.14
C ASN A 54 -4.13 3.61 -7.05
N LEU A 55 -4.39 2.42 -6.50
CA LEU A 55 -3.66 1.85 -5.37
C LEU A 55 -2.16 1.73 -5.58
N LEU A 56 -1.72 1.62 -6.84
CA LEU A 56 -0.36 1.20 -7.17
C LEU A 56 0.48 2.31 -7.78
N ARG A 57 0.07 3.57 -7.62
CA ARG A 57 0.69 4.68 -8.33
C ARG A 57 2.06 5.06 -7.77
N GLU A 58 2.22 5.19 -6.46
CA GLU A 58 3.51 5.56 -5.84
C GLU A 58 3.71 4.88 -4.49
N GLY A 59 4.94 4.46 -4.21
CA GLY A 59 5.37 4.01 -2.89
C GLY A 59 4.99 2.58 -2.47
N LEU A 60 4.10 1.88 -3.18
CA LEU A 60 3.73 0.51 -2.83
C LEU A 60 4.63 -0.51 -3.52
N ASP A 61 5.36 -1.27 -2.73
CA ASP A 61 6.20 -2.37 -3.16
C ASP A 61 5.70 -3.67 -2.53
N LEU A 62 4.87 -4.41 -3.28
CA LEU A 62 4.17 -5.60 -2.83
C LEU A 62 4.58 -6.81 -3.69
N PRO A 63 5.74 -7.42 -3.42
CA PRO A 63 6.21 -8.57 -4.19
C PRO A 63 5.33 -9.81 -4.03
N GLU A 64 4.51 -9.88 -2.97
CA GLU A 64 3.57 -10.96 -2.72
C GLU A 64 2.36 -10.93 -3.68
N VAL A 65 2.09 -9.79 -4.32
CA VAL A 65 0.96 -9.66 -5.27
C VAL A 65 1.25 -10.39 -6.56
N SER A 66 0.51 -11.46 -6.82
CA SER A 66 0.63 -12.30 -8.01
C SER A 66 -0.37 -11.93 -9.12
N LEU A 67 -1.46 -11.22 -8.79
CA LEU A 67 -2.49 -10.83 -9.74
C LEU A 67 -2.88 -9.36 -9.57
N ILE A 68 -2.88 -8.64 -10.68
CA ILE A 68 -3.43 -7.29 -10.76
C ILE A 68 -4.60 -7.32 -11.74
N ALA A 69 -5.78 -6.91 -11.30
CA ALA A 69 -6.96 -6.72 -12.14
C ALA A 69 -7.26 -5.23 -12.29
N ILE A 70 -7.33 -4.77 -13.52
CA ILE A 70 -7.63 -3.38 -13.87
C ILE A 70 -9.03 -3.36 -14.51
N LEU A 71 -10.01 -2.85 -13.76
CA LEU A 71 -11.39 -2.72 -14.25
C LEU A 71 -11.55 -1.46 -15.10
N ASP A 72 -12.45 -1.49 -16.07
CA ASP A 72 -12.69 -0.39 -17.00
C ASP A 72 -11.39 0.15 -17.61
N ALA A 73 -10.54 -0.74 -18.11
CA ALA A 73 -9.24 -0.38 -18.64
C ALA A 73 -9.35 0.44 -19.94
N ASP A 74 -10.49 0.41 -20.61
CA ASP A 74 -10.83 1.16 -21.83
C ASP A 74 -11.47 2.54 -21.57
N LYS A 75 -11.76 2.88 -20.31
CA LYS A 75 -12.28 4.21 -19.96
C LYS A 75 -11.13 5.21 -19.97
N GLU A 76 -10.96 5.90 -21.08
CA GLU A 76 -9.88 6.87 -21.27
C GLU A 76 -9.87 7.95 -20.20
N GLY A 77 -8.67 8.31 -19.74
CA GLY A 77 -8.45 9.30 -18.70
C GLY A 77 -7.10 9.12 -18.03
N PHE A 78 -6.81 10.01 -17.09
CA PHE A 78 -5.52 10.03 -16.41
C PHE A 78 -5.13 8.70 -15.75
N LEU A 79 -6.10 7.98 -15.17
CA LEU A 79 -5.88 6.69 -14.50
C LEU A 79 -5.72 5.51 -15.48
N ARG A 80 -6.03 5.70 -16.75
CA ARG A 80 -5.95 4.69 -17.82
C ARG A 80 -5.13 5.17 -19.02
N SER A 81 -4.27 6.18 -18.79
CA SER A 81 -3.25 6.58 -19.77
C SER A 81 -2.22 5.47 -19.94
N GLU A 82 -1.52 5.45 -21.06
CA GLU A 82 -0.43 4.53 -21.36
C GLU A 82 0.57 4.44 -20.18
N THR A 83 1.06 5.58 -19.71
CA THR A 83 2.01 5.66 -18.60
C THR A 83 1.44 5.05 -17.32
N SER A 84 0.18 5.34 -16.97
CA SER A 84 -0.48 4.79 -15.78
C SER A 84 -0.63 3.27 -15.87
N LEU A 85 -1.01 2.76 -17.05
CA LEU A 85 -1.13 1.33 -17.29
C LEU A 85 0.23 0.64 -17.20
N ILE A 86 1.28 1.17 -17.83
CA ILE A 86 2.64 0.63 -17.75
C ILE A 86 3.13 0.57 -16.31
N GLN A 87 2.92 1.64 -15.52
CA GLN A 87 3.31 1.68 -14.11
C GLN A 87 2.59 0.61 -13.30
N THR A 88 1.28 0.47 -13.50
CA THR A 88 0.46 -0.52 -12.80
C THR A 88 0.87 -1.95 -13.18
N ILE A 89 1.05 -2.22 -14.47
CA ILE A 89 1.51 -3.52 -14.98
C ILE A 89 2.90 -3.86 -14.41
N GLY A 90 3.81 -2.88 -14.37
CA GLY A 90 5.16 -3.05 -13.85
C GLY A 90 5.23 -3.46 -12.37
N ARG A 91 4.17 -3.23 -11.59
CA ARG A 91 4.11 -3.69 -10.18
C ARG A 91 3.98 -5.21 -10.09
N ALA A 92 3.31 -5.87 -11.04
CA ALA A 92 3.24 -7.33 -11.08
C ALA A 92 4.58 -7.98 -11.41
N ALA A 93 5.50 -7.28 -12.03
CA ALA A 93 6.79 -7.82 -12.48
C ALA A 93 7.75 -8.21 -11.33
N ARG A 94 7.44 -7.87 -10.08
CA ARG A 94 8.19 -8.28 -8.89
C ARG A 94 7.92 -9.71 -8.46
N ASN A 95 6.81 -10.26 -8.90
CA ASN A 95 6.44 -11.65 -8.71
C ASN A 95 6.76 -12.45 -9.99
N ALA A 96 7.51 -13.52 -9.87
CA ALA A 96 7.89 -14.36 -11.02
C ALA A 96 6.66 -14.95 -11.76
N GLN A 97 5.54 -15.12 -11.06
CA GLN A 97 4.27 -15.58 -11.59
C GLN A 97 3.25 -14.43 -11.79
N GLY A 98 3.71 -13.19 -11.72
CA GLY A 98 2.87 -12.01 -11.80
C GLY A 98 2.05 -11.95 -13.08
N ARG A 99 0.73 -11.74 -12.93
CA ARG A 99 -0.24 -11.60 -14.03
C ARG A 99 -0.99 -10.30 -13.91
N VAL A 100 -1.37 -9.75 -15.07
CA VAL A 100 -2.23 -8.56 -15.12
C VAL A 100 -3.39 -8.85 -16.05
N LEU A 101 -4.60 -8.57 -15.58
CA LEU A 101 -5.83 -8.66 -16.35
C LEU A 101 -6.39 -7.26 -16.60
N LEU A 102 -6.61 -6.92 -17.84
CA LEU A 102 -7.26 -5.69 -18.27
C LEU A 102 -8.70 -6.02 -18.67
N TYR A 103 -9.66 -5.60 -17.83
CA TYR A 103 -11.09 -5.76 -18.13
C TYR A 103 -11.56 -4.56 -18.94
N ALA A 104 -12.01 -4.80 -20.15
CA ALA A 104 -12.37 -3.77 -21.11
C ALA A 104 -13.32 -4.33 -22.19
N ASP A 105 -14.21 -3.51 -22.72
CA ASP A 105 -15.07 -3.85 -23.85
C ASP A 105 -14.32 -3.74 -25.19
N LYS A 106 -13.32 -2.82 -25.23
CA LYS A 106 -12.50 -2.58 -26.42
C LYS A 106 -11.05 -2.27 -26.04
N ILE A 107 -10.13 -2.59 -26.92
CA ILE A 107 -8.72 -2.24 -26.73
C ILE A 107 -8.51 -0.82 -27.25
N THR A 108 -8.17 0.10 -26.35
CA THR A 108 -7.84 1.49 -26.68
C THR A 108 -6.38 1.63 -27.16
N PRO A 109 -6.03 2.72 -27.84
CA PRO A 109 -4.63 3.01 -28.19
C PRO A 109 -3.68 2.96 -26.99
N ALA A 110 -4.08 3.54 -25.84
CA ALA A 110 -3.30 3.52 -24.61
C ALA A 110 -3.08 2.10 -24.07
N MET A 111 -4.10 1.25 -24.10
CA MET A 111 -3.97 -0.15 -23.73
C MET A 111 -3.02 -0.90 -24.67
N ARG A 112 -3.17 -0.69 -25.98
CA ARG A 112 -2.31 -1.31 -27.01
C ARG A 112 -0.86 -0.93 -26.77
N ALA A 113 -0.55 0.36 -26.65
CA ALA A 113 0.80 0.85 -26.40
C ALA A 113 1.39 0.26 -25.10
N ALA A 114 0.61 0.22 -24.01
CA ALA A 114 1.06 -0.32 -22.74
C ALA A 114 1.33 -1.84 -22.82
N MET A 115 0.49 -2.60 -23.54
CA MET A 115 0.69 -4.03 -23.74
C MET A 115 1.91 -4.32 -24.61
N ASP A 116 2.07 -3.61 -25.72
CA ASP A 116 3.17 -3.79 -26.65
C ASP A 116 4.52 -3.44 -25.99
N GLU A 117 4.58 -2.33 -25.25
CA GLU A 117 5.79 -1.94 -24.51
C GLU A 117 6.13 -2.94 -23.40
N THR A 118 5.14 -3.44 -22.69
CA THR A 118 5.35 -4.49 -21.68
C THR A 118 5.85 -5.79 -22.31
N ALA A 119 5.28 -6.20 -23.43
CA ALA A 119 5.72 -7.38 -24.17
C ALA A 119 7.15 -7.22 -24.66
N ARG A 120 7.50 -6.06 -25.24
CA ARG A 120 8.86 -5.71 -25.67
C ARG A 120 9.87 -5.84 -24.53
N ARG A 121 9.58 -5.22 -23.39
CA ARG A 121 10.46 -5.29 -22.20
C ARG A 121 10.65 -6.73 -21.72
N ARG A 122 9.58 -7.51 -21.67
CA ARG A 122 9.61 -8.91 -21.25
C ARG A 122 10.46 -9.76 -22.21
N GLN A 123 10.36 -9.56 -23.51
CA GLN A 123 11.17 -10.27 -24.50
C GLN A 123 12.67 -9.98 -24.33
N ILE A 124 13.04 -8.72 -24.16
CA ILE A 124 14.44 -8.32 -23.93
C ILE A 124 14.98 -8.96 -22.64
N GLN A 125 14.20 -8.89 -21.56
CA GLN A 125 14.61 -9.48 -20.27
C GLN A 125 14.72 -11.00 -20.35
N ASP A 126 13.79 -11.67 -21.02
CA ASP A 126 13.82 -13.12 -21.19
C ASP A 126 15.03 -13.58 -22.03
N ALA A 127 15.32 -12.87 -23.12
CA ALA A 127 16.51 -13.12 -23.92
C ALA A 127 17.80 -12.96 -23.11
N TYR A 128 17.89 -11.89 -22.33
CA TYR A 128 19.04 -11.65 -21.44
C TYR A 128 19.17 -12.76 -20.38
N ASN A 129 18.08 -13.11 -19.73
CA ASN A 129 18.06 -14.17 -18.71
C ASN A 129 18.53 -15.51 -19.28
N LYS A 130 18.03 -15.89 -20.46
CA LYS A 130 18.44 -17.13 -21.14
C LYS A 130 19.92 -17.12 -21.51
N ALA A 131 20.43 -16.01 -22.01
CA ALA A 131 21.84 -15.87 -22.38
C ALA A 131 22.79 -15.98 -21.18
N HIS A 132 22.34 -15.59 -19.98
CA HIS A 132 23.14 -15.59 -18.76
C HIS A 132 22.75 -16.70 -17.76
N GLY A 133 21.88 -17.63 -18.14
CA GLY A 133 21.45 -18.72 -17.25
C GLY A 133 20.67 -18.25 -16.01
N ILE A 134 20.03 -17.08 -16.08
CA ILE A 134 19.30 -16.49 -14.96
C ILE A 134 17.88 -17.05 -14.92
N VAL A 135 17.51 -17.65 -13.79
CA VAL A 135 16.13 -18.08 -13.52
C VAL A 135 15.43 -17.00 -12.68
N PRO A 136 14.37 -16.35 -13.21
CA PRO A 136 13.64 -15.33 -12.46
C PRO A 136 13.08 -15.89 -11.15
N LYS A 137 13.27 -15.15 -10.06
CA LYS A 137 12.73 -15.49 -8.74
C LYS A 137 11.88 -14.34 -8.22
N THR A 138 10.81 -14.67 -7.51
CA THR A 138 10.01 -13.66 -6.79
C THR A 138 10.88 -12.96 -5.76
N ILE A 139 10.79 -11.64 -5.69
CA ILE A 139 11.48 -10.85 -4.68
C ILE A 139 10.88 -11.19 -3.32
N VAL A 140 11.73 -11.61 -2.38
CA VAL A 140 11.32 -11.82 -0.99
C VAL A 140 11.82 -10.64 -0.17
N LYS A 141 10.88 -9.85 0.38
CA LYS A 141 11.19 -8.80 1.35
C LYS A 141 10.71 -9.22 2.72
N SER A 142 11.54 -9.04 3.74
CA SER A 142 11.10 -9.18 5.12
C SER A 142 9.91 -8.24 5.36
N ILE A 143 8.82 -8.77 5.93
CA ILE A 143 7.77 -7.96 6.50
C ILE A 143 8.41 -7.38 7.75
N ARG A 144 8.92 -6.16 7.65
CA ARG A 144 9.43 -5.47 8.84
C ARG A 144 8.25 -5.27 9.75
N ASP A 145 8.34 -5.83 10.93
CA ASP A 145 7.31 -5.66 11.93
C ASP A 145 7.27 -4.18 12.33
N LEU A 146 6.22 -3.50 11.88
CA LEU A 146 5.73 -2.31 12.58
C LEU A 146 5.33 -2.66 14.03
N ILE A 147 5.42 -3.94 14.39
CA ILE A 147 5.03 -4.55 15.66
C ILE A 147 5.85 -4.00 16.83
N GLU A 148 7.11 -3.64 16.66
CA GLU A 148 7.82 -2.97 17.75
C GLU A 148 7.28 -1.57 18.07
N ILE A 149 6.48 -1.01 17.19
CA ILE A 149 5.91 0.33 17.29
C ILE A 149 4.45 0.27 17.75
N SER A 150 3.74 -0.81 17.42
CA SER A 150 2.35 -1.05 17.84
C SER A 150 2.25 -1.91 19.11
N ALA A 151 3.35 -2.50 19.59
CA ALA A 151 3.39 -3.27 20.84
C ALA A 151 3.49 -2.43 22.10
N SER A 152 3.48 -1.10 22.00
CA SER A 152 2.92 -0.32 23.09
C SER A 152 1.41 -0.60 23.06
N PRO A 153 0.79 -1.08 24.15
CA PRO A 153 -0.65 -1.24 24.19
C PRO A 153 -1.22 0.15 23.90
N THR A 154 -1.78 0.32 22.72
CA THR A 154 -2.69 1.42 22.46
C THR A 154 -3.78 1.22 23.50
N PRO A 155 -3.96 2.12 24.48
CA PRO A 155 -5.13 2.05 25.31
C PRO A 155 -6.27 2.13 24.31
N GLU A 156 -7.06 1.05 24.22
CA GLU A 156 -8.33 1.08 23.51
C GLU A 156 -8.99 2.40 23.90
N HIS A 157 -9.11 3.31 22.98
CA HIS A 157 -9.98 4.46 23.15
C HIS A 157 -11.42 3.93 23.14
N LYS A 158 -11.78 3.23 24.21
CA LYS A 158 -13.14 3.22 24.69
C LYS A 158 -13.40 4.65 25.10
N GLY A 159 -14.10 5.36 24.26
CA GLY A 159 -14.62 6.67 24.60
C GLY A 159 -15.38 6.61 25.90
N LYS A 160 -14.71 7.00 26.99
CA LYS A 160 -15.26 7.46 28.27
C LYS A 160 -14.08 7.96 29.13
N GLY A 161 -14.00 9.28 29.32
CA GLY A 161 -13.27 9.90 30.41
C GLY A 161 -11.74 9.93 30.22
N GLY A 162 -11.22 11.06 29.80
CA GLY A 162 -9.78 11.29 29.70
C GLY A 162 -9.08 11.03 31.02
N VAL A 163 -8.27 10.01 31.08
CA VAL A 163 -7.21 9.89 32.07
C VAL A 163 -6.22 11.00 31.72
N LYS A 164 -6.22 12.06 32.50
CA LYS A 164 -5.27 13.17 32.34
C LYS A 164 -3.89 12.63 32.69
N MET A 165 -3.06 12.33 31.71
CA MET A 165 -1.66 12.01 31.93
C MET A 165 -0.98 13.13 32.73
N THR A 166 -0.15 12.75 33.65
CA THR A 166 0.64 13.72 34.40
C THR A 166 1.72 14.34 33.51
N ARG A 167 2.24 15.51 33.87
CA ARG A 167 3.30 16.17 33.09
C ARG A 167 4.56 15.31 32.96
N GLN A 168 4.84 14.46 33.96
CA GLN A 168 5.96 13.52 33.91
C GLN A 168 5.72 12.34 32.94
N GLU A 169 4.50 11.83 32.89
CA GLU A 169 4.11 10.76 31.93
C GLU A 169 4.14 11.27 30.50
N LEU A 170 3.64 12.46 30.23
CA LEU A 170 3.73 13.12 28.93
C LEU A 170 5.19 13.31 28.48
N ALA A 171 6.08 13.76 29.38
CA ALA A 171 7.49 13.94 29.06
C ALA A 171 8.17 12.61 28.67
N ARG A 172 7.90 11.54 29.42
CA ARG A 172 8.43 10.19 29.10
C ARG A 172 7.92 9.65 27.76
N GLU A 173 6.64 9.87 27.45
CA GLU A 173 6.08 9.41 26.18
C GLU A 173 6.63 10.21 24.99
N ILE A 174 6.84 11.52 25.15
CA ILE A 174 7.51 12.36 24.15
C ILE A 174 8.94 11.86 23.88
N GLU A 175 9.72 11.59 24.92
CA GLU A 175 11.09 11.08 24.78
C GLU A 175 11.14 9.75 24.03
N LYS A 176 10.22 8.85 24.34
CA LYS A 176 10.08 7.56 23.65
C LYS A 176 9.73 7.72 22.17
N LEU A 177 8.77 8.59 21.85
CA LEU A 177 8.38 8.88 20.46
C LEU A 177 9.52 9.56 19.69
N GLU A 178 10.30 10.44 20.33
CA GLU A 178 11.48 11.04 19.69
C GLU A 178 12.56 10.02 19.36
N ALA A 179 12.81 9.05 20.25
CA ALA A 179 13.75 7.97 19.98
C ALA A 179 13.29 7.11 18.80
N GLN A 180 12.00 6.81 18.72
CA GLN A 180 11.39 6.07 17.61
C GLN A 180 11.48 6.86 16.30
N MET A 181 11.17 8.15 16.32
CA MET A 181 11.26 9.04 15.15
C MET A 181 12.69 9.08 14.59
N ARG A 182 13.71 9.20 15.44
CA ARG A 182 15.12 9.18 15.03
C ARG A 182 15.50 7.83 14.40
N LYS A 183 15.04 6.72 14.99
CA LYS A 183 15.27 5.37 14.46
C LYS A 183 14.61 5.21 13.07
N ALA A 184 13.37 5.66 12.92
CA ALA A 184 12.65 5.65 11.64
C ALA A 184 13.36 6.50 10.57
N ALA A 185 13.81 7.70 10.92
CA ALA A 185 14.58 8.57 10.02
C ALA A 185 15.90 7.94 9.59
N HIS A 186 16.63 7.29 10.51
CA HIS A 186 17.87 6.58 10.18
C HIS A 186 17.63 5.39 9.23
N MET A 187 16.45 4.78 9.31
CA MET A 187 16.04 3.68 8.42
C MET A 187 15.42 4.18 7.11
N MET A 188 15.47 5.48 6.83
CA MET A 188 14.86 6.15 5.67
C MET A 188 13.33 6.00 5.58
N GLU A 189 12.67 5.76 6.70
CA GLU A 189 11.21 5.67 6.80
C GLU A 189 10.61 7.06 7.08
N TYR A 190 10.79 7.96 6.14
CA TYR A 190 10.46 9.38 6.32
C TYR A 190 8.98 9.66 6.56
N GLU A 191 8.09 8.90 5.93
CA GLU A 191 6.64 9.03 6.15
C GLU A 191 6.26 8.68 7.59
N TYR A 192 6.86 7.60 8.11
CA TYR A 192 6.63 7.19 9.49
C TYR A 192 7.25 8.17 10.48
N ALA A 193 8.46 8.64 10.23
CA ALA A 193 9.10 9.67 11.04
C ALA A 193 8.26 10.97 11.07
N ALA A 194 7.59 11.32 9.97
CA ALA A 194 6.69 12.47 9.91
C ALA A 194 5.44 12.29 10.80
N VAL A 195 4.83 11.11 10.80
CA VAL A 195 3.68 10.80 11.67
C VAL A 195 4.07 10.91 13.16
N LEU A 196 5.21 10.36 13.53
CA LEU A 196 5.72 10.46 14.91
C LEU A 196 6.02 11.90 15.31
N ARG A 197 6.57 12.69 14.38
CA ARG A 197 6.80 14.13 14.62
C ARG A 197 5.50 14.87 14.92
N ASP A 198 4.47 14.62 14.14
CA ASP A 198 3.18 15.28 14.28
C ASP A 198 2.50 14.91 15.62
N GLU A 199 2.64 13.67 16.07
CA GLU A 199 2.17 13.22 17.37
C GLU A 199 2.98 13.87 18.53
N ILE A 200 4.29 13.98 18.41
CA ILE A 200 5.15 14.69 19.37
C ILE A 200 4.72 16.16 19.52
N ILE A 201 4.43 16.84 18.40
CA ILE A 201 3.95 18.24 18.41
C ILE A 201 2.62 18.33 19.15
N ARG A 202 1.69 17.40 18.93
CA ARG A 202 0.41 17.34 19.63
C ARG A 202 0.59 17.22 21.14
N LEU A 203 1.41 16.25 21.57
CA LEU A 203 1.65 16.01 23.02
C LEU A 203 2.38 17.18 23.70
N ARG A 204 3.31 17.85 23.02
CA ARG A 204 3.95 19.06 23.52
C ARG A 204 2.94 20.19 23.72
N THR A 205 2.06 20.41 22.74
CA THR A 205 0.99 21.42 22.86
C THR A 205 0.03 21.11 24.01
N GLU A 206 -0.20 19.85 24.30
CA GLU A 206 -1.00 19.40 25.44
C GLU A 206 -0.27 19.62 26.79
N ALA A 207 1.04 19.40 26.81
CA ALA A 207 1.89 19.61 27.97
C ALA A 207 2.02 21.11 28.35
N ASP A 208 2.04 22.00 27.33
CA ASP A 208 2.14 23.47 27.53
C ASP A 208 0.83 24.09 28.03
N LYS A 209 -0.31 23.40 27.86
CA LYS A 209 -1.63 23.83 28.35
C LYS A 209 -1.91 23.43 29.80
N LYS A 210 -1.00 22.72 30.46
CA LYS A 210 -1.05 22.24 31.84
C LYS A 210 0.06 22.85 32.68
#